data_87627f97ea1a4178d605cc7a22d08646
#
_entry.id   87627f97ea1a4178d605cc7a22d08646
#
_cell.length_a   1.000
_cell.length_b   1.000
_cell.length_c   1.000
_cell.angle_alpha   90.00
_cell.angle_beta   90.00
_cell.angle_gamma   90.00
#
_symmetry.space_group_name_H-M   'P 1'
#
loop_
_entity.id
_entity.type
_entity.pdbx_description
1 polymer ?
#
loop_
_entity_poly.entity_id
_entity_poly.type
_entity_poly.pdbx_seq_one_letter_code
_entity_poly.pdbx_strand_id
1 'polypeptide(L)'
;MKINELFETYNCDTQHRMQAVFSSIFVLENRMQTAGEKLQTQISMKQWLLLTMTASCPEPRTLTNIGNLMGCSRQNVKKLVSALEKKGFVRLLSGENNSVCIELTDKANQYAKEQGERNSQSLKLLFADFSEEEIELLFHLYAKLYLGMEQFEQYAEELSCKGKREKCIY
;
A
#
# COMPACT_ATOMS: atom_id res chain seq x y z
N MET A 1 -3.94 24.98 -9.81
CA MET A 1 -2.57 24.72 -9.32
C MET A 1 -2.16 23.31 -9.73
N LYS A 2 -1.08 23.14 -10.44
CA LYS A 2 -0.49 21.85 -10.78
C LYS A 2 0.39 21.39 -9.61
N ILE A 3 0.63 20.09 -9.47
CA ILE A 3 1.44 19.54 -8.37
C ILE A 3 2.87 20.13 -8.34
N ASN A 4 3.43 20.46 -9.50
CA ASN A 4 4.76 21.08 -9.61
C ASN A 4 4.79 22.47 -8.96
N GLU A 5 3.73 23.26 -9.10
CA GLU A 5 3.59 24.58 -8.46
C GLU A 5 3.58 24.44 -6.93
N LEU A 6 3.00 23.34 -6.40
CA LEU A 6 3.04 23.03 -4.98
C LEU A 6 4.49 22.80 -4.51
N PHE A 7 5.27 21.99 -5.22
CA PHE A 7 6.67 21.73 -4.86
C PHE A 7 7.53 23.00 -4.92
N GLU A 8 7.33 23.85 -5.92
CA GLU A 8 8.02 25.15 -6.01
C GLU A 8 7.67 26.05 -4.82
N THR A 9 6.37 26.16 -4.48
CA THR A 9 5.89 27.00 -3.37
C THR A 9 6.44 26.55 -2.02
N TYR A 10 6.53 25.23 -1.80
CA TYR A 10 6.98 24.65 -0.52
C TYR A 10 8.50 24.40 -0.45
N ASN A 11 9.28 24.81 -1.45
CA ASN A 11 10.73 24.64 -1.46
C ASN A 11 11.49 25.76 -0.74
N CYS A 12 10.92 26.35 0.31
CA CYS A 12 11.54 27.46 1.05
C CYS A 12 12.41 26.99 2.23
N ASP A 13 11.98 25.96 2.97
CA ASP A 13 12.73 25.39 4.08
C ASP A 13 12.38 23.93 4.31
N THR A 14 13.06 23.29 5.28
CA THR A 14 12.90 21.86 5.57
C THR A 14 11.50 21.51 6.06
N GLN A 15 10.86 22.36 6.88
CA GLN A 15 9.52 22.12 7.41
C GLN A 15 8.49 22.10 6.28
N HIS A 16 8.55 23.06 5.37
CA HIS A 16 7.65 23.12 4.21
C HIS A 16 7.90 21.96 3.24
N ARG A 17 9.16 21.57 3.01
CA ARG A 17 9.47 20.38 2.20
C ARG A 17 8.88 19.11 2.81
N MET A 18 8.97 18.90 4.13
CA MET A 18 8.33 17.76 4.80
C MET A 18 6.81 17.77 4.61
N GLN A 19 6.16 18.93 4.74
CA GLN A 19 4.72 19.07 4.50
C GLN A 19 4.34 18.73 3.05
N ALA A 20 5.11 19.21 2.07
CA ALA A 20 4.88 18.92 0.66
C ALA A 20 5.03 17.42 0.36
N VAL A 21 6.08 16.78 0.86
CA VAL A 21 6.30 15.33 0.72
C VAL A 21 5.14 14.56 1.34
N PHE A 22 4.80 14.85 2.60
CA PHE A 22 3.70 14.19 3.30
C PHE A 22 2.37 14.30 2.55
N SER A 23 1.98 15.51 2.16
CA SER A 23 0.73 15.76 1.45
C SER A 23 0.71 15.11 0.06
N SER A 24 1.85 15.12 -0.64
CA SER A 24 1.94 14.57 -2.00
C SER A 24 1.82 13.05 -2.03
N ILE A 25 2.17 12.33 -0.96
CA ILE A 25 1.97 10.87 -0.86
C ILE A 25 0.50 10.50 -1.05
N PHE A 26 -0.43 11.19 -0.38
CA PHE A 26 -1.87 10.92 -0.53
C PHE A 26 -2.38 11.27 -1.93
N VAL A 27 -1.86 12.37 -2.51
CA VAL A 27 -2.22 12.73 -3.90
C VAL A 27 -1.69 11.71 -4.89
N LEU A 28 -0.45 11.25 -4.69
CA LEU A 28 0.18 10.24 -5.54
C LEU A 28 -0.56 8.91 -5.44
N GLU A 29 -0.91 8.45 -4.23
CA GLU A 29 -1.69 7.24 -4.00
C GLU A 29 -3.01 7.28 -4.78
N ASN A 30 -3.80 8.34 -4.64
CA ASN A 30 -5.07 8.51 -5.35
C ASN A 30 -4.91 8.47 -6.88
N ARG A 31 -3.87 9.13 -7.40
CA ARG A 31 -3.59 9.12 -8.85
C ARG A 31 -3.15 7.76 -9.34
N MET A 32 -2.28 7.07 -8.60
CA MET A 32 -1.82 5.72 -8.93
C MET A 32 -2.98 4.73 -8.89
N GLN A 33 -3.85 4.81 -7.88
CA GLN A 33 -5.04 3.98 -7.81
C GLN A 33 -5.95 4.21 -9.01
N THR A 34 -6.25 5.47 -9.34
CA THR A 34 -7.13 5.82 -10.48
C THR A 34 -6.55 5.35 -11.83
N ALA A 35 -5.25 5.50 -12.03
CA ALA A 35 -4.57 5.01 -13.24
C ALA A 35 -4.51 3.48 -13.26
N GLY A 36 -4.17 2.86 -12.13
CA GLY A 36 -4.08 1.41 -11.98
C GLY A 36 -5.39 0.69 -12.22
N GLU A 37 -6.54 1.26 -11.77
CA GLU A 37 -7.87 0.67 -12.07
C GLU A 37 -8.12 0.54 -13.58
N LYS A 38 -7.57 1.43 -14.41
CA LYS A 38 -7.68 1.36 -15.88
C LYS A 38 -6.80 0.26 -16.48
N LEU A 39 -5.75 -0.14 -15.78
CA LEU A 39 -4.84 -1.21 -16.20
C LEU A 39 -5.37 -2.60 -15.83
N GLN A 40 -6.18 -2.69 -14.79
CA GLN A 40 -6.73 -3.96 -14.31
C GLN A 40 -7.99 -4.34 -15.11
N THR A 41 -8.11 -5.63 -15.46
CA THR A 41 -9.23 -6.12 -16.28
C THR A 41 -10.20 -7.01 -15.51
N GLN A 42 -9.72 -7.76 -14.53
CA GLN A 42 -10.50 -8.78 -13.79
C GLN A 42 -10.67 -8.44 -12.31
N ILE A 43 -9.75 -7.67 -11.76
CA ILE A 43 -9.68 -7.34 -10.33
C ILE A 43 -9.47 -5.83 -10.14
N SER A 44 -9.77 -5.30 -8.96
CA SER A 44 -9.47 -3.89 -8.66
C SER A 44 -7.99 -3.71 -8.33
N MET A 45 -7.51 -2.45 -8.37
CA MET A 45 -6.13 -2.13 -7.99
C MET A 45 -5.80 -2.56 -6.54
N LYS A 46 -6.75 -2.40 -5.61
CA LYS A 46 -6.59 -2.88 -4.22
C LYS A 46 -6.54 -4.41 -4.13
N GLN A 47 -7.28 -5.12 -4.96
CA GLN A 47 -7.21 -6.59 -5.04
C GLN A 47 -5.88 -7.04 -5.65
N TRP A 48 -5.39 -6.36 -6.68
CA TRP A 48 -4.08 -6.60 -7.26
C TRP A 48 -2.96 -6.39 -6.22
N LEU A 49 -3.01 -5.29 -5.47
CA LEU A 49 -2.04 -5.02 -4.40
C LEU A 49 -2.04 -6.13 -3.35
N LEU A 50 -3.23 -6.61 -2.94
CA LEU A 50 -3.34 -7.73 -2.00
C LEU A 50 -2.67 -9.00 -2.54
N LEU A 51 -2.90 -9.36 -3.81
CA LEU A 51 -2.25 -10.52 -4.42
C LEU A 51 -0.73 -10.37 -4.44
N THR A 52 -0.22 -9.19 -4.80
CA THR A 52 1.22 -8.88 -4.83
C THR A 52 1.84 -8.96 -3.43
N MET A 53 1.20 -8.36 -2.43
CA MET A 53 1.68 -8.42 -1.03
C MET A 53 1.61 -9.85 -0.48
N THR A 54 0.58 -10.62 -0.83
CA THR A 54 0.48 -12.04 -0.43
C THR A 54 1.59 -12.87 -1.07
N ALA A 55 1.94 -12.62 -2.33
CA ALA A 55 3.03 -13.31 -3.01
C ALA A 55 4.39 -13.05 -2.35
N SER A 56 4.62 -11.81 -1.90
CA SER A 56 5.88 -11.36 -1.27
C SER A 56 5.96 -11.66 0.24
N CYS A 57 4.82 -11.93 0.89
CA CYS A 57 4.77 -12.20 2.33
C CYS A 57 5.33 -13.58 2.66
N PRO A 58 6.26 -13.70 3.63
CA PRO A 58 6.68 -15.01 4.14
C PRO A 58 5.52 -15.72 4.86
N GLU A 59 5.61 -17.02 4.97
CA GLU A 59 4.64 -17.81 5.75
C GLU A 59 4.76 -17.51 7.29
N PRO A 60 3.65 -17.53 8.02
CA PRO A 60 2.29 -17.79 7.57
C PRO A 60 1.61 -16.53 7.00
N ARG A 61 0.95 -16.66 5.85
CA ARG A 61 0.22 -15.59 5.14
C ARG A 61 -1.17 -15.38 5.75
N THR A 62 -1.23 -14.98 7.00
CA THR A 62 -2.50 -14.74 7.70
C THR A 62 -3.16 -13.43 7.26
N LEU A 63 -4.49 -13.33 7.46
CA LEU A 63 -5.22 -12.06 7.23
C LEU A 63 -4.62 -10.90 8.04
N THR A 64 -4.08 -11.17 9.22
CA THR A 64 -3.45 -10.15 10.08
C THR A 64 -2.11 -9.71 9.52
N ASN A 65 -1.23 -10.66 9.13
CA ASN A 65 0.08 -10.34 8.57
C ASN A 65 -0.04 -9.55 7.26
N ILE A 66 -0.98 -9.95 6.39
CA ILE A 66 -1.26 -9.19 5.17
C ILE A 66 -1.85 -7.81 5.48
N GLY A 67 -2.71 -7.70 6.50
CA GLY A 67 -3.24 -6.40 6.95
C GLY A 67 -2.13 -5.46 7.42
N ASN A 68 -1.23 -5.93 8.24
CA ASN A 68 -0.07 -5.17 8.70
C ASN A 68 0.82 -4.72 7.53
N LEU A 69 1.11 -5.63 6.59
CA LEU A 69 1.91 -5.33 5.40
C LEU A 69 1.24 -4.28 4.49
N MET A 70 -0.09 -4.31 4.40
CA MET A 70 -0.88 -3.37 3.59
C MET A 70 -1.27 -2.08 4.34
N GLY A 71 -0.93 -1.91 5.61
CA GLY A 71 -1.36 -0.78 6.43
C GLY A 71 -2.89 -0.71 6.61
N CYS A 72 -3.59 -1.86 6.65
CA CYS A 72 -5.04 -1.87 6.77
C CYS A 72 -5.56 -2.93 7.74
N SER A 73 -6.80 -2.76 8.22
CA SER A 73 -7.37 -3.68 9.20
C SER A 73 -7.61 -5.08 8.63
N ARG A 74 -7.51 -6.10 9.50
CA ARG A 74 -7.85 -7.50 9.18
C ARG A 74 -9.25 -7.62 8.52
N GLN A 75 -10.22 -6.77 8.91
CA GLN A 75 -11.55 -6.78 8.31
C GLN A 75 -11.54 -6.31 6.86
N ASN A 76 -10.73 -5.30 6.52
CA ASN A 76 -10.56 -4.83 5.15
C ASN A 76 -9.90 -5.90 4.29
N VAL A 77 -8.84 -6.55 4.80
CA VAL A 77 -8.22 -7.70 4.11
C VAL A 77 -9.26 -8.80 3.87
N LYS A 78 -10.06 -9.17 4.88
CA LYS A 78 -11.10 -10.21 4.74
C LYS A 78 -12.10 -9.88 3.64
N LYS A 79 -12.53 -8.62 3.49
CA LYS A 79 -13.44 -8.20 2.41
C LYS A 79 -12.79 -8.38 1.03
N LEU A 80 -11.54 -7.95 0.87
CA LEU A 80 -10.80 -8.10 -0.38
C LEU A 80 -10.57 -9.56 -0.74
N VAL A 81 -10.15 -10.37 0.24
CA VAL A 81 -9.91 -11.81 0.06
C VAL A 81 -11.19 -12.54 -0.31
N SER A 82 -12.32 -12.27 0.37
CA SER A 82 -13.60 -12.90 0.03
C SER A 82 -14.05 -12.59 -1.40
N ALA A 83 -13.76 -11.39 -1.90
CA ALA A 83 -14.06 -11.04 -3.28
C ALA A 83 -13.11 -11.75 -4.27
N LEU A 84 -11.83 -11.92 -3.93
CA LEU A 84 -10.85 -12.64 -4.72
C LEU A 84 -11.09 -14.15 -4.72
N GLU A 85 -11.54 -14.71 -3.60
CA GLU A 85 -11.92 -16.13 -3.46
C GLU A 85 -13.10 -16.47 -4.37
N LYS A 86 -14.14 -15.63 -4.37
CA LYS A 86 -15.28 -15.76 -5.31
C LYS A 86 -14.87 -15.72 -6.77
N LYS A 87 -13.79 -15.01 -7.09
CA LYS A 87 -13.21 -14.94 -8.44
C LYS A 87 -12.21 -16.07 -8.72
N GLY A 88 -11.89 -16.90 -7.72
CA GLY A 88 -10.99 -18.04 -7.82
C GLY A 88 -9.48 -17.67 -7.81
N PHE A 89 -9.11 -16.49 -7.35
CA PHE A 89 -7.71 -16.04 -7.29
C PHE A 89 -6.99 -16.51 -6.02
N VAL A 90 -7.73 -16.72 -4.95
CA VAL A 90 -7.19 -17.17 -3.66
C VAL A 90 -8.07 -18.28 -3.07
N ARG A 91 -7.50 -19.04 -2.13
CA ARG A 91 -8.21 -19.95 -1.22
C ARG A 91 -7.92 -19.54 0.21
N LEU A 92 -8.91 -19.73 1.08
CA LEU A 92 -8.74 -19.58 2.52
C LEU A 92 -8.48 -20.93 3.15
N LEU A 93 -7.40 -21.03 3.91
CA LEU A 93 -7.00 -22.24 4.62
C LEU A 93 -7.04 -21.99 6.12
N SER A 94 -7.38 -23.03 6.90
CA SER A 94 -7.24 -23.00 8.35
C SER A 94 -5.76 -23.07 8.71
N GLY A 95 -5.28 -22.08 9.45
CA GLY A 95 -3.94 -22.05 10.00
C GLY A 95 -3.92 -22.42 11.48
N GLU A 96 -2.75 -22.33 12.11
CA GLU A 96 -2.57 -22.57 13.54
C GLU A 96 -3.33 -21.53 14.39
N ASN A 97 -3.72 -21.92 15.60
CA ASN A 97 -4.42 -21.05 16.56
C ASN A 97 -5.68 -20.37 16.01
N ASN A 98 -6.48 -21.08 15.23
CA ASN A 98 -7.69 -20.59 14.57
C ASN A 98 -7.42 -19.39 13.63
N SER A 99 -6.19 -19.22 13.16
CA SER A 99 -5.88 -18.24 12.14
C SER A 99 -6.43 -18.66 10.77
N VAL A 100 -6.62 -17.70 9.88
CA VAL A 100 -7.01 -17.93 8.50
C VAL A 100 -5.86 -17.45 7.61
N CYS A 101 -5.34 -18.38 6.80
CA CYS A 101 -4.25 -18.14 5.86
C CYS A 101 -4.78 -18.01 4.43
N ILE A 102 -4.06 -17.24 3.63
CA ILE A 102 -4.35 -16.98 2.22
C ILE A 102 -3.39 -17.78 1.37
N GLU A 103 -3.92 -18.59 0.48
CA GLU A 103 -3.18 -19.30 -0.56
C GLU A 103 -3.51 -18.71 -1.94
N LEU A 104 -2.47 -18.42 -2.73
CA LEU A 104 -2.64 -18.01 -4.12
C LEU A 104 -2.93 -19.22 -5.00
N THR A 105 -3.89 -19.11 -5.91
CA THR A 105 -4.22 -20.18 -6.86
C THR A 105 -3.39 -20.09 -8.15
N ASP A 106 -3.39 -21.14 -8.96
CA ASP A 106 -2.80 -21.12 -10.30
C ASP A 106 -3.37 -20.02 -11.18
N LYS A 107 -4.66 -19.69 -11.01
CA LYS A 107 -5.29 -18.54 -11.69
C LYS A 107 -4.62 -17.21 -11.33
N ALA A 108 -4.27 -17.01 -10.06
CA ALA A 108 -3.54 -15.79 -9.65
C ALA A 108 -2.15 -15.74 -10.28
N ASN A 109 -1.44 -16.86 -10.29
CA ASN A 109 -0.12 -16.98 -10.89
C ASN A 109 -0.15 -16.75 -12.41
N GLN A 110 -1.14 -17.32 -13.09
CA GLN A 110 -1.34 -17.10 -14.52
C GLN A 110 -1.68 -15.64 -14.83
N TYR A 111 -2.59 -15.03 -14.08
CA TYR A 111 -2.94 -13.62 -14.22
C TYR A 111 -1.72 -12.71 -14.02
N ALA A 112 -0.88 -12.99 -13.02
CA ALA A 112 0.34 -12.23 -12.78
C ALA A 112 1.29 -12.30 -13.98
N LYS A 113 1.43 -13.47 -14.63
CA LYS A 113 2.22 -13.64 -15.84
C LYS A 113 1.64 -12.86 -17.02
N GLU A 114 0.32 -12.96 -17.25
CA GLU A 114 -0.38 -12.24 -18.33
C GLU A 114 -0.27 -10.72 -18.20
N GLN A 115 -0.27 -10.20 -16.96
CA GLN A 115 -0.13 -8.75 -16.70
C GLN A 115 1.33 -8.28 -16.61
N GLY A 116 2.30 -9.21 -16.56
CA GLY A 116 3.70 -8.91 -16.26
C GLY A 116 4.32 -7.89 -17.21
N GLU A 117 4.11 -8.01 -18.52
CA GLU A 117 4.62 -7.07 -19.51
C GLU A 117 4.00 -5.67 -19.36
N ARG A 118 2.68 -5.60 -19.19
CA ARG A 118 1.95 -4.34 -18.96
C ARG A 118 2.40 -3.64 -17.69
N ASN A 119 2.56 -4.40 -16.60
CA ASN A 119 3.03 -3.86 -15.32
C ASN A 119 4.47 -3.35 -15.45
N SER A 120 5.35 -4.11 -16.11
CA SER A 120 6.73 -3.68 -16.38
C SER A 120 6.79 -2.40 -17.21
N GLN A 121 5.99 -2.32 -18.28
CA GLN A 121 5.90 -1.11 -19.11
C GLN A 121 5.38 0.09 -18.31
N SER A 122 4.38 -0.12 -17.44
CA SER A 122 3.83 0.95 -16.59
C SER A 122 4.87 1.51 -15.62
N LEU A 123 5.70 0.62 -15.02
CA LEU A 123 6.81 1.05 -14.16
C LEU A 123 7.87 1.82 -14.95
N LYS A 124 8.26 1.34 -16.13
CA LYS A 124 9.21 2.05 -16.99
C LYS A 124 8.73 3.45 -17.35
N LEU A 125 7.43 3.62 -17.64
CA LEU A 125 6.86 4.94 -17.90
C LEU A 125 6.82 5.85 -16.68
N LEU A 126 6.52 5.28 -15.49
CA LEU A 126 6.47 6.04 -14.24
C LEU A 126 7.86 6.57 -13.83
N PHE A 127 8.91 5.79 -14.09
CA PHE A 127 10.30 6.11 -13.73
C PHE A 127 11.16 6.53 -14.93
N ALA A 128 10.54 6.95 -16.06
CA ALA A 128 11.24 7.23 -17.30
C ALA A 128 12.30 8.35 -17.18
N ASP A 129 12.06 9.31 -16.31
CA ASP A 129 12.94 10.47 -16.10
C ASP A 129 13.96 10.26 -14.95
N PHE A 130 14.03 9.06 -14.38
CA PHE A 130 14.95 8.74 -13.28
C PHE A 130 16.19 8.00 -13.80
N SER A 131 17.37 8.36 -13.30
CA SER A 131 18.57 7.54 -13.44
C SER A 131 18.52 6.34 -12.48
N GLU A 132 19.39 5.34 -12.67
CA GLU A 132 19.50 4.19 -11.76
C GLU A 132 19.87 4.63 -10.33
N GLU A 133 20.78 5.59 -10.21
CA GLU A 133 21.21 6.16 -8.92
C GLU A 133 20.07 6.91 -8.21
N GLU A 134 19.23 7.62 -8.96
CA GLU A 134 18.07 8.31 -8.41
C GLU A 134 16.99 7.33 -7.94
N ILE A 135 16.79 6.21 -8.65
CA ILE A 135 15.89 5.14 -8.21
C ILE A 135 16.41 4.50 -6.92
N GLU A 136 17.72 4.20 -6.84
CA GLU A 136 18.36 3.64 -5.65
C GLU A 136 18.23 4.60 -4.46
N LEU A 137 18.53 5.88 -4.66
CA LEU A 137 18.38 6.91 -3.63
C LEU A 137 16.94 7.02 -3.15
N LEU A 138 15.97 7.08 -4.07
CA LEU A 138 14.55 7.14 -3.75
C LEU A 138 14.11 5.90 -2.95
N PHE A 139 14.56 4.71 -3.32
CA PHE A 139 14.29 3.48 -2.60
C PHE A 139 14.76 3.55 -1.14
N HIS A 140 15.98 3.99 -0.90
CA HIS A 140 16.53 4.11 0.45
C HIS A 140 15.83 5.20 1.27
N LEU A 141 15.52 6.35 0.67
CA LEU A 141 14.80 7.43 1.34
C LEU A 141 13.35 7.02 1.67
N TYR A 142 12.70 6.29 0.78
CA TYR A 142 11.35 5.78 0.98
C TYR A 142 11.31 4.73 2.09
N ALA A 143 12.26 3.80 2.12
CA ALA A 143 12.41 2.83 3.20
C ALA A 143 12.63 3.52 4.56
N LYS A 144 13.47 4.55 4.60
CA LYS A 144 13.69 5.36 5.81
C LYS A 144 12.44 6.10 6.27
N LEU A 145 11.66 6.64 5.32
CA LEU A 145 10.38 7.29 5.63
C LEU A 145 9.38 6.28 6.22
N TYR A 146 9.33 5.06 5.63
CA TYR A 146 8.45 3.99 6.11
C TYR A 146 8.79 3.55 7.55
N LEU A 147 10.07 3.50 7.92
CA LEU A 147 10.49 3.21 9.30
C LEU A 147 10.03 4.30 10.30
N GLY A 148 9.82 5.53 9.85
CA GLY A 148 9.25 6.60 10.67
C GLY A 148 7.76 6.43 10.99
N MET A 149 7.05 5.53 10.27
CA MET A 149 5.61 5.33 10.48
C MET A 149 5.27 4.77 11.85
N GLU A 150 6.10 3.91 12.42
CA GLU A 150 5.85 3.34 13.76
C GLU A 150 5.76 4.43 14.83
N GLN A 151 6.67 5.41 14.79
CA GLN A 151 6.67 6.55 15.71
C GLN A 151 5.47 7.46 15.47
N PHE A 152 5.11 7.69 14.21
CA PHE A 152 3.95 8.49 13.85
C PHE A 152 2.65 7.84 14.31
N GLU A 153 2.48 6.54 14.13
CA GLU A 153 1.32 5.76 14.57
C GLU A 153 1.20 5.76 16.09
N GLN A 154 2.31 5.52 16.80
CA GLN A 154 2.35 5.58 18.27
C GLN A 154 1.91 6.96 18.79
N TYR A 155 2.43 8.03 18.22
CA TYR A 155 2.03 9.40 18.58
C TYR A 155 0.55 9.66 18.34
N ALA A 156 0.00 9.19 17.21
CA ALA A 156 -1.41 9.32 16.89
C ALA A 156 -2.31 8.56 17.89
N GLU A 157 -1.90 7.36 18.30
CA GLU A 157 -2.61 6.58 19.32
C GLU A 157 -2.61 7.27 20.69
N GLU A 158 -1.48 7.80 21.14
CA GLU A 158 -1.36 8.55 22.40
C GLU A 158 -2.31 9.75 22.42
N LEU A 159 -2.37 10.53 21.34
CA LEU A 159 -3.30 11.66 21.21
C LEU A 159 -4.76 11.20 21.25
N SER A 160 -5.08 10.12 20.55
CA SER A 160 -6.43 9.57 20.54
C SER A 160 -6.88 9.11 21.94
N CYS A 161 -5.99 8.52 22.73
CA CYS A 161 -6.25 8.10 24.10
C CYS A 161 -6.46 9.29 25.05
N LYS A 162 -5.68 10.37 24.91
CA LYS A 162 -5.84 11.60 25.71
C LYS A 162 -7.18 12.26 25.43
N GLY A 163 -7.56 12.44 24.17
CA GLY A 163 -8.84 13.06 23.78
C GLY A 163 -10.08 12.26 24.20
N LYS A 164 -9.96 10.93 24.40
CA LYS A 164 -11.06 10.12 24.97
C LYS A 164 -11.20 10.30 26.48
N ARG A 165 -10.11 10.47 27.21
CA ARG A 165 -10.15 10.71 28.67
C ARG A 165 -10.76 12.06 29.00
N GLU A 166 -10.49 13.10 28.24
CA GLU A 166 -11.05 14.42 28.44
C GLU A 166 -12.58 14.45 28.17
N LYS A 167 -13.08 13.65 27.22
CA LYS A 167 -14.54 13.54 26.94
C LYS A 167 -15.32 12.71 27.94
N CYS A 168 -14.68 11.93 28.81
CA CYS A 168 -15.35 11.16 29.86
C CYS A 168 -15.46 11.91 31.20
N ILE A 169 -15.00 13.17 31.26
CA ILE A 169 -15.00 13.98 32.49
C ILE A 169 -16.14 15.02 32.46
N TYR A 170 -16.96 15.04 31.41
CA TYR A 170 -18.17 15.86 31.31
C TYR A 170 -19.42 14.94 31.13
#